data_6db4e8c8df0a2222f55b504e1030209a
#
_entry.id   6db4e8c8df0a2222f55b504e1030209a
#
_cell.length_a   1.000
_cell.length_b   1.000
_cell.length_c   1.000
_cell.angle_alpha   90.00
_cell.angle_beta   90.00
_cell.angle_gamma   90.00
#
_symmetry.space_group_name_H-M   'P 1'
#
loop_
_entity.id
_entity.type
_entity.pdbx_description
1 polymer ?
#
loop_
_entity_poly.entity_id
_entity_poly.type
_entity_poly.pdbx_seq_one_letter_code
_entity_poly.pdbx_strand_id
1 'polypeptide(L)'
;MMAHTATFNAARFTEQTGNTIPNLAAMVASRICHDLVSPLGAIGNGLELMQLSPQGQGAELSLVAESTENANARLRYYRIAFGTVSSGQSISRAEVVSILDALQAHQKHKVTWAGDSELSRKQVKLVFLLLMCLESTIPWGGEVEISTTPTGVQLVAHSQRMRIEDTLWTALGNGGAIGEMTSAKVHFAVTGAEIAAQGCYVSLSEGSTSFHVDVAFR
;
A
#
# COMPACT_ATOMS: atom_id res chain seq x y z
N MET A 1 18.74 23.70 5.50
CA MET A 1 18.43 22.30 5.20
C MET A 1 17.70 22.33 3.86
N MET A 2 18.35 21.86 2.79
CA MET A 2 17.78 21.93 1.42
C MET A 2 16.77 20.82 1.25
N ALA A 3 15.53 21.18 0.87
CA ALA A 3 14.51 20.22 0.50
C ALA A 3 14.94 19.52 -0.80
N HIS A 4 15.19 18.22 -0.74
CA HIS A 4 15.39 17.42 -1.94
C HIS A 4 14.04 17.16 -2.59
N THR A 5 13.82 17.76 -3.75
CA THR A 5 12.64 17.49 -4.58
C THR A 5 13.10 16.64 -5.77
N ALA A 6 12.60 15.41 -5.87
CA ALA A 6 12.83 14.55 -7.03
C ALA A 6 11.54 14.43 -7.84
N THR A 7 11.59 14.74 -9.14
CA THR A 7 10.44 14.62 -10.07
C THR A 7 10.76 13.56 -11.11
N PHE A 8 9.87 12.57 -11.27
CA PHE A 8 10.04 11.48 -12.21
C PHE A 8 9.00 11.52 -13.33
N ASN A 9 9.46 11.28 -14.56
CA ASN A 9 8.62 11.21 -15.75
C ASN A 9 8.69 9.81 -16.36
N ALA A 10 7.56 9.14 -16.47
CA ALA A 10 7.44 7.79 -17.03
C ALA A 10 7.75 7.70 -18.56
N ALA A 11 7.98 8.83 -19.25
CA ALA A 11 8.14 8.86 -20.71
C ALA A 11 9.52 8.40 -21.24
N ARG A 12 10.43 7.89 -20.40
CA ARG A 12 11.81 7.49 -20.81
C ARG A 12 12.09 5.99 -20.65
N PHE A 13 11.09 5.14 -20.84
CA PHE A 13 11.35 3.69 -20.84
C PHE A 13 11.62 3.20 -22.27
N THR A 14 12.88 3.21 -22.67
CA THR A 14 13.40 2.36 -23.74
C THR A 14 13.81 1.02 -23.14
N GLU A 15 13.38 -0.06 -23.81
CA GLU A 15 13.68 -1.46 -23.50
C GLU A 15 15.13 -1.67 -23.06
N GLN A 16 15.35 -1.98 -21.81
CA GLN A 16 16.54 -2.72 -21.36
C GLN A 16 16.13 -4.17 -21.13
N THR A 17 16.11 -4.91 -22.22
CA THR A 17 16.08 -6.37 -22.23
C THR A 17 17.40 -6.90 -21.67
N GLY A 18 17.34 -7.64 -20.58
CA GLY A 18 18.51 -8.45 -20.18
C GLY A 18 18.68 -8.79 -18.71
N ASN A 19 17.88 -8.28 -17.79
CA ASN A 19 17.93 -8.72 -16.39
C ASN A 19 16.66 -9.51 -16.09
N THR A 20 16.81 -10.77 -15.66
CA THR A 20 15.70 -11.63 -15.25
C THR A 20 14.95 -10.90 -14.13
N ILE A 21 13.84 -10.26 -14.46
CA ILE A 21 12.96 -9.65 -13.47
C ILE A 21 12.58 -10.80 -12.55
N PRO A 22 12.91 -10.74 -11.23
CA PRO A 22 12.41 -11.73 -10.30
C PRO A 22 10.92 -11.90 -10.54
N ASN A 23 10.41 -13.11 -10.47
CA ASN A 23 9.00 -13.37 -10.76
C ASN A 23 8.12 -12.54 -9.79
N LEU A 24 7.75 -11.32 -10.22
CA LEU A 24 6.98 -10.38 -9.40
C LEU A 24 5.69 -11.00 -8.89
N ALA A 25 5.07 -11.88 -9.70
CA ALA A 25 3.86 -12.59 -9.30
C ALA A 25 4.13 -13.50 -8.09
N ALA A 26 5.24 -14.26 -8.11
CA ALA A 26 5.62 -15.11 -6.97
C ALA A 26 5.95 -14.28 -5.72
N MET A 27 6.61 -13.12 -5.89
CA MET A 27 6.95 -12.24 -4.77
C MET A 27 5.70 -11.57 -4.17
N VAL A 28 4.74 -11.14 -5.01
CA VAL A 28 3.44 -10.60 -4.56
C VAL A 28 2.67 -11.69 -3.81
N ALA A 29 2.60 -12.91 -4.36
CA ALA A 29 1.94 -14.04 -3.69
C ALA A 29 2.60 -14.33 -2.34
N SER A 30 3.93 -14.37 -2.27
CA SER A 30 4.69 -14.55 -1.02
C SER A 30 4.39 -13.44 -0.01
N ARG A 31 4.29 -12.18 -0.44
CA ARG A 31 3.93 -11.05 0.42
C ARG A 31 2.51 -11.22 0.98
N ILE A 32 1.54 -11.51 0.13
CA ILE A 32 0.14 -11.71 0.54
C ILE A 32 0.04 -12.87 1.54
N CYS A 33 0.67 -14.00 1.24
CA CYS A 33 0.69 -15.16 2.16
C CYS A 33 1.31 -14.78 3.51
N HIS A 34 2.46 -14.11 3.51
CA HIS A 34 3.13 -13.67 4.74
C HIS A 34 2.21 -12.79 5.60
N ASP A 35 1.53 -11.84 5.00
CA ASP A 35 0.70 -10.88 5.74
C ASP A 35 -0.62 -11.50 6.21
N LEU A 36 -1.05 -12.64 5.65
CA LEU A 36 -2.25 -13.37 6.08
C LEU A 36 -1.96 -14.51 7.07
N VAL A 37 -0.73 -15.00 7.16
CA VAL A 37 -0.35 -16.08 8.09
C VAL A 37 -0.68 -15.72 9.54
N SER A 38 -0.39 -14.49 9.97
CA SER A 38 -0.62 -14.04 11.34
C SER A 38 -2.11 -14.05 11.74
N PRO A 39 -3.02 -13.38 11.01
CA PRO A 39 -4.45 -13.41 11.37
C PRO A 39 -5.06 -14.80 11.23
N LEU A 40 -4.68 -15.60 10.23
CA LEU A 40 -5.17 -16.97 10.10
C LEU A 40 -4.69 -17.89 11.23
N GLY A 41 -3.42 -17.73 11.66
CA GLY A 41 -2.90 -18.44 12.82
C GLY A 41 -3.64 -18.09 14.11
N ALA A 42 -3.97 -16.80 14.32
CA ALA A 42 -4.74 -16.37 15.48
C ALA A 42 -6.17 -16.93 15.49
N ILE A 43 -6.81 -17.05 14.31
CA ILE A 43 -8.11 -17.75 14.17
C ILE A 43 -7.98 -19.21 14.60
N GLY A 44 -6.96 -19.94 14.11
CA GLY A 44 -6.70 -21.32 14.46
C GLY A 44 -6.51 -21.51 15.98
N ASN A 45 -5.63 -20.71 16.57
CA ASN A 45 -5.36 -20.73 18.00
C ASN A 45 -6.62 -20.42 18.86
N GLY A 46 -7.42 -19.43 18.43
CA GLY A 46 -8.67 -19.08 19.11
C GLY A 46 -9.67 -20.24 19.09
N LEU A 47 -9.81 -20.93 17.94
CA LEU A 47 -10.68 -22.10 17.82
C LEU A 47 -10.20 -23.28 18.68
N GLU A 48 -8.89 -23.54 18.75
CA GLU A 48 -8.32 -24.58 19.62
C GLU A 48 -8.60 -24.28 21.11
N LEU A 49 -8.40 -23.02 21.53
CA LEU A 49 -8.69 -22.60 22.91
C LEU A 49 -10.17 -22.77 23.27
N MET A 50 -11.10 -22.43 22.35
CA MET A 50 -12.53 -22.64 22.53
C MET A 50 -12.89 -24.13 22.72
N GLN A 51 -12.19 -25.05 22.06
CA GLN A 51 -12.40 -26.48 22.23
C GLN A 51 -11.92 -27.01 23.59
N LEU A 52 -10.83 -26.41 24.11
CA LEU A 52 -10.24 -26.81 25.40
C LEU A 52 -10.99 -26.24 26.62
N SER A 53 -11.66 -25.11 26.46
CA SER A 53 -12.37 -24.42 27.54
C SER A 53 -13.81 -24.07 27.15
N PRO A 54 -14.75 -25.03 27.26
CA PRO A 54 -16.15 -24.78 26.87
C PRO A 54 -16.88 -23.74 27.75
N GLN A 55 -16.32 -23.40 28.91
CA GLN A 55 -16.86 -22.40 29.83
C GLN A 55 -16.00 -21.14 29.77
N GLY A 56 -16.48 -20.07 29.13
CA GLY A 56 -15.81 -18.79 29.09
C GLY A 56 -15.30 -18.39 27.68
N GLN A 57 -16.06 -18.68 26.65
CA GLN A 57 -15.68 -18.51 25.24
C GLN A 57 -15.67 -17.05 24.72
N GLY A 58 -15.89 -16.04 25.57
CA GLY A 58 -16.04 -14.65 25.10
C GLY A 58 -14.77 -14.03 24.53
N ALA A 59 -13.63 -14.23 25.17
CA ALA A 59 -12.36 -13.66 24.77
C ALA A 59 -11.81 -14.35 23.50
N GLU A 60 -11.91 -15.66 23.43
CA GLU A 60 -11.50 -16.48 22.30
C GLU A 60 -12.35 -16.18 21.07
N LEU A 61 -13.65 -16.02 21.24
CA LEU A 61 -14.56 -15.63 20.16
C LEU A 61 -14.23 -14.22 19.64
N SER A 62 -13.93 -13.26 20.52
CA SER A 62 -13.48 -11.92 20.14
C SER A 62 -12.18 -11.98 19.33
N LEU A 63 -11.20 -12.79 19.76
CA LEU A 63 -9.94 -12.98 19.05
C LEU A 63 -10.19 -13.53 17.63
N VAL A 64 -11.04 -14.53 17.48
CA VAL A 64 -11.40 -15.12 16.19
C VAL A 64 -12.10 -14.09 15.31
N ALA A 65 -13.05 -13.33 15.85
CA ALA A 65 -13.78 -12.30 15.13
C ALA A 65 -12.84 -11.19 14.62
N GLU A 66 -12.03 -10.59 15.50
CA GLU A 66 -11.06 -9.54 15.15
C GLU A 66 -10.04 -10.02 14.12
N SER A 67 -9.53 -11.26 14.27
CA SER A 67 -8.57 -11.84 13.33
C SER A 67 -9.19 -12.10 11.97
N THR A 68 -10.46 -12.49 11.94
CA THR A 68 -11.22 -12.66 10.70
C THR A 68 -11.45 -11.32 9.99
N GLU A 69 -11.81 -10.27 10.73
CA GLU A 69 -11.97 -8.92 10.21
C GLU A 69 -10.66 -8.39 9.64
N ASN A 70 -9.54 -8.58 10.34
CA ASN A 70 -8.22 -8.19 9.86
C ASN A 70 -7.86 -8.91 8.55
N ALA A 71 -8.03 -10.24 8.47
CA ALA A 71 -7.76 -11.00 7.25
C ALA A 71 -8.61 -10.50 6.08
N ASN A 72 -9.91 -10.26 6.30
CA ASN A 72 -10.82 -9.76 5.28
C ASN A 72 -10.45 -8.33 4.82
N ALA A 73 -10.08 -7.43 5.74
CA ALA A 73 -9.63 -6.08 5.42
C ALA A 73 -8.40 -6.12 4.50
N ARG A 74 -7.39 -6.94 4.84
CA ARG A 74 -6.19 -7.14 4.00
C ARG A 74 -6.52 -7.71 2.63
N LEU A 75 -7.40 -8.70 2.53
CA LEU A 75 -7.80 -9.28 1.26
C LEU A 75 -8.52 -8.26 0.36
N ARG A 76 -9.42 -7.44 0.92
CA ARG A 76 -10.09 -6.37 0.18
C ARG A 76 -9.10 -5.34 -0.36
N TYR A 77 -8.15 -4.93 0.48
CA TYR A 77 -7.09 -4.01 0.10
C TYR A 77 -6.20 -4.57 -1.02
N TYR A 78 -5.69 -5.79 -0.86
CA TYR A 78 -4.82 -6.44 -1.85
C TYR A 78 -5.53 -6.73 -3.17
N ARG A 79 -6.82 -7.00 -3.14
CA ARG A 79 -7.64 -7.15 -4.37
C ARG A 79 -7.63 -5.89 -5.22
N ILE A 80 -7.51 -4.71 -4.61
CA ILE A 80 -7.38 -3.44 -5.34
C ILE A 80 -5.94 -3.18 -5.70
N ALA A 81 -5.02 -3.24 -4.75
CA ALA A 81 -3.62 -2.88 -4.93
C ALA A 81 -2.90 -3.79 -5.95
N PHE A 82 -3.14 -5.10 -5.90
CA PHE A 82 -2.47 -6.08 -6.77
C PHE A 82 -3.38 -6.67 -7.85
N GLY A 83 -4.68 -6.40 -7.79
CA GLY A 83 -5.63 -6.96 -8.75
C GLY A 83 -5.52 -6.34 -10.14
N THR A 84 -6.06 -7.05 -11.12
CA THR A 84 -6.23 -6.54 -12.48
C THR A 84 -7.35 -5.50 -12.53
N VAL A 85 -7.20 -4.50 -13.38
CA VAL A 85 -8.21 -3.46 -13.59
C VAL A 85 -8.60 -3.43 -15.06
N SER A 86 -9.88 -3.62 -15.34
CA SER A 86 -10.45 -3.42 -16.69
C SER A 86 -10.75 -1.94 -16.92
N SER A 87 -10.73 -1.52 -18.18
CA SER A 87 -11.07 -0.14 -18.55
C SER A 87 -12.52 0.19 -18.13
N GLY A 88 -12.72 1.41 -17.63
CA GLY A 88 -14.04 1.91 -17.24
C GLY A 88 -14.54 1.44 -15.86
N GLN A 89 -13.75 0.66 -15.10
CA GLN A 89 -14.13 0.32 -13.72
C GLN A 89 -13.94 1.53 -12.80
N SER A 90 -14.97 1.80 -11.98
CA SER A 90 -14.95 2.78 -10.90
C SER A 90 -14.99 2.09 -9.54
N ILE A 91 -14.65 2.81 -8.50
CA ILE A 91 -14.83 2.43 -7.10
C ILE A 91 -15.34 3.65 -6.36
N SER A 92 -16.38 3.48 -5.56
CA SER A 92 -16.94 4.61 -4.83
C SER A 92 -16.01 5.07 -3.70
N ARG A 93 -16.05 6.38 -3.39
CA ARG A 93 -15.35 6.92 -2.22
C ARG A 93 -15.72 6.16 -0.93
N ALA A 94 -16.99 5.83 -0.75
CA ALA A 94 -17.46 5.11 0.43
C ALA A 94 -16.81 3.72 0.54
N GLU A 95 -16.63 3.00 -0.58
CA GLU A 95 -15.91 1.71 -0.58
C GLU A 95 -14.43 1.88 -0.26
N VAL A 96 -13.76 2.89 -0.84
CA VAL A 96 -12.35 3.19 -0.54
C VAL A 96 -12.17 3.47 0.95
N VAL A 97 -12.95 4.38 1.52
CA VAL A 97 -12.90 4.73 2.95
C VAL A 97 -13.19 3.52 3.83
N SER A 98 -14.23 2.72 3.50
CA SER A 98 -14.55 1.49 4.24
C SER A 98 -13.39 0.48 4.26
N ILE A 99 -12.62 0.37 3.17
CA ILE A 99 -11.45 -0.51 3.13
C ILE A 99 -10.33 0.04 4.01
N LEU A 100 -10.05 1.33 3.93
CA LEU A 100 -8.99 1.98 4.73
C LEU A 100 -9.32 1.94 6.23
N ASP A 101 -10.58 2.22 6.61
CA ASP A 101 -11.04 2.16 8.00
C ASP A 101 -10.90 0.75 8.59
N ALA A 102 -11.32 -0.27 7.84
CA ALA A 102 -11.17 -1.66 8.27
C ALA A 102 -9.70 -2.08 8.38
N LEU A 103 -8.82 -1.56 7.52
CA LEU A 103 -7.40 -1.89 7.54
C LEU A 103 -6.70 -1.22 8.74
N GLN A 104 -6.94 0.09 8.97
CA GLN A 104 -6.27 0.85 10.03
C GLN A 104 -6.68 0.40 11.45
N ALA A 105 -7.84 -0.21 11.63
CA ALA A 105 -8.26 -0.78 12.90
C ALA A 105 -7.25 -1.82 13.46
N HIS A 106 -6.44 -2.41 12.59
CA HIS A 106 -5.45 -3.45 12.92
C HIS A 106 -4.00 -3.02 12.63
N GLN A 107 -3.76 -1.73 12.40
CA GLN A 107 -2.44 -1.18 12.06
C GLN A 107 -2.03 -0.06 13.01
N LYS A 108 -0.73 0.30 12.97
CA LYS A 108 -0.16 1.41 13.75
C LYS A 108 -0.29 2.76 13.03
N HIS A 109 -0.73 2.73 11.79
CA HIS A 109 -0.87 3.91 10.96
C HIS A 109 -2.32 4.34 10.91
N LYS A 110 -2.54 5.65 10.99
CA LYS A 110 -3.83 6.24 10.72
C LYS A 110 -3.84 6.76 9.29
N VAL A 111 -4.90 6.45 8.55
CA VAL A 111 -5.05 6.90 7.16
C VAL A 111 -6.33 7.71 7.05
N THR A 112 -6.21 8.93 6.51
CA THR A 112 -7.34 9.82 6.28
C THR A 112 -7.49 10.08 4.78
N TRP A 113 -8.69 9.82 4.25
CA TRP A 113 -9.05 10.16 2.88
C TRP A 113 -9.83 11.47 2.87
N ALA A 114 -9.16 12.59 2.61
CA ALA A 114 -9.74 13.94 2.60
C ALA A 114 -10.27 14.37 1.22
N GLY A 115 -10.09 13.53 0.18
CA GLY A 115 -10.54 13.85 -1.18
C GLY A 115 -12.04 13.64 -1.38
N ASP A 116 -12.69 14.59 -2.07
CA ASP A 116 -14.10 14.49 -2.45
C ASP A 116 -14.30 14.00 -3.90
N SER A 117 -13.24 14.01 -4.72
CA SER A 117 -13.33 13.58 -6.11
C SER A 117 -13.39 12.06 -6.23
N GLU A 118 -14.26 11.58 -7.09
CA GLU A 118 -14.27 10.17 -7.47
C GLU A 118 -13.03 9.86 -8.30
N LEU A 119 -12.33 8.81 -7.91
CA LEU A 119 -11.20 8.27 -8.66
C LEU A 119 -11.62 6.99 -9.38
N SER A 120 -11.07 6.77 -10.57
CA SER A 120 -11.19 5.48 -11.25
C SER A 120 -10.53 4.38 -10.42
N ARG A 121 -10.96 3.13 -10.59
CA ARG A 121 -10.34 1.99 -9.92
C ARG A 121 -8.83 1.90 -10.20
N LYS A 122 -8.39 2.33 -11.39
CA LYS A 122 -6.99 2.37 -11.80
C LYS A 122 -6.19 3.38 -10.97
N GLN A 123 -6.76 4.56 -10.72
CA GLN A 123 -6.14 5.59 -9.88
C GLN A 123 -6.09 5.15 -8.41
N VAL A 124 -7.19 4.58 -7.88
CA VAL A 124 -7.22 4.05 -6.52
C VAL A 124 -6.22 2.92 -6.33
N LYS A 125 -6.02 2.05 -7.32
CA LYS A 125 -4.95 1.03 -7.29
C LYS A 125 -3.58 1.65 -7.06
N LEU A 126 -3.24 2.71 -7.83
CA LEU A 126 -1.96 3.39 -7.66
C LEU A 126 -1.85 4.06 -6.28
N VAL A 127 -2.92 4.70 -5.79
CA VAL A 127 -2.95 5.30 -4.44
C VAL A 127 -2.70 4.24 -3.36
N PHE A 128 -3.33 3.07 -3.45
CA PHE A 128 -3.13 1.98 -2.48
C PHE A 128 -1.70 1.43 -2.52
N LEU A 129 -1.11 1.29 -3.70
CA LEU A 129 0.28 0.88 -3.84
C LEU A 129 1.24 1.91 -3.23
N LEU A 130 1.01 3.22 -3.47
CA LEU A 130 1.80 4.29 -2.87
C LEU A 130 1.63 4.36 -1.35
N LEU A 131 0.42 4.10 -0.84
CA LEU A 131 0.18 4.00 0.60
C LEU A 131 1.05 2.90 1.23
N MET A 132 1.15 1.71 0.62
CA MET A 132 2.06 0.65 1.09
C MET A 132 3.53 1.11 1.11
N CYS A 133 3.96 1.91 0.14
CA CYS A 133 5.30 2.48 0.13
C CYS A 133 5.50 3.46 1.29
N LEU A 134 4.51 4.33 1.55
CA LEU A 134 4.55 5.28 2.68
C LEU A 134 4.53 4.58 4.04
N GLU A 135 3.71 3.54 4.22
CA GLU A 135 3.69 2.74 5.45
C GLU A 135 5.07 2.14 5.76
N SER A 136 5.82 1.73 4.72
CA SER A 136 7.20 1.26 4.88
C SER A 136 8.17 2.37 5.33
N THR A 137 7.84 3.63 5.07
CA THR A 137 8.62 4.80 5.46
C THR A 137 8.36 5.21 6.91
N ILE A 138 7.18 4.88 7.46
CA ILE A 138 6.79 5.18 8.85
C ILE A 138 6.55 3.90 9.67
N PRO A 139 7.50 2.96 9.76
CA PRO A 139 7.29 1.62 10.33
C PRO A 139 6.97 1.61 11.83
N TRP A 140 7.23 2.72 12.52
CA TRP A 140 6.92 2.88 13.95
C TRP A 140 5.54 3.47 14.23
N GLY A 141 4.79 3.81 13.17
CA GLY A 141 3.49 4.45 13.21
C GLY A 141 3.54 5.90 12.76
N GLY A 142 2.37 6.46 12.54
CA GLY A 142 2.18 7.82 12.06
C GLY A 142 0.82 7.98 11.39
N GLU A 143 0.66 9.08 10.67
CA GLU A 143 -0.56 9.39 9.94
C GLU A 143 -0.25 9.57 8.46
N VAL A 144 -1.15 9.12 7.59
CA VAL A 144 -1.10 9.39 6.16
C VAL A 144 -2.40 10.08 5.76
N GLU A 145 -2.27 11.28 5.23
CA GLU A 145 -3.37 12.02 4.64
C GLU A 145 -3.35 11.85 3.12
N ILE A 146 -4.51 11.54 2.54
CA ILE A 146 -4.69 11.40 1.10
C ILE A 146 -5.71 12.44 0.66
N SER A 147 -5.31 13.36 -0.19
CA SER A 147 -6.17 14.42 -0.73
C SER A 147 -6.17 14.40 -2.25
N THR A 148 -7.31 14.82 -2.85
CA THR A 148 -7.42 14.99 -4.29
C THR A 148 -7.02 16.41 -4.68
N THR A 149 -6.33 16.54 -5.80
CA THR A 149 -5.96 17.80 -6.42
C THR A 149 -6.66 17.94 -7.78
N PRO A 150 -6.69 19.11 -8.41
CA PRO A 150 -7.32 19.27 -9.73
C PRO A 150 -6.75 18.35 -10.82
N THR A 151 -5.50 17.90 -10.68
CA THR A 151 -4.81 17.08 -11.66
C THR A 151 -4.43 15.69 -11.15
N GLY A 152 -4.73 15.37 -9.87
CA GLY A 152 -4.29 14.10 -9.33
C GLY A 152 -4.59 13.90 -7.85
N VAL A 153 -3.62 13.35 -7.14
CA VAL A 153 -3.69 13.11 -5.69
C VAL A 153 -2.38 13.48 -5.01
N GLN A 154 -2.48 13.88 -3.76
CA GLN A 154 -1.36 14.05 -2.86
C GLN A 154 -1.51 13.08 -1.70
N LEU A 155 -0.43 12.41 -1.34
CA LEU A 155 -0.32 11.61 -0.11
C LEU A 155 0.77 12.24 0.76
N VAL A 156 0.45 12.49 2.02
CA VAL A 156 1.42 13.04 2.98
C VAL A 156 1.51 12.12 4.19
N ALA A 157 2.68 11.55 4.41
CA ALA A 157 2.97 10.80 5.63
C ALA A 157 3.56 11.73 6.69
N HIS A 158 3.05 11.67 7.91
CA HIS A 158 3.54 12.38 9.07
C HIS A 158 4.03 11.40 10.13
N SER A 159 5.27 11.54 10.59
CA SER A 159 5.83 10.76 11.69
C SER A 159 7.02 11.47 12.31
N GLN A 160 7.20 11.31 13.62
CA GLN A 160 8.40 11.80 14.33
C GLN A 160 9.66 11.03 13.97
N ARG A 161 9.49 9.80 13.46
CA ARG A 161 10.60 8.93 13.05
C ARG A 161 10.27 8.26 11.74
N MET A 162 11.06 8.54 10.71
CA MET A 162 10.94 7.98 9.37
C MET A 162 12.15 7.13 9.00
N ARG A 163 11.94 6.17 8.11
CA ARG A 163 12.98 5.38 7.46
C ARG A 163 12.80 5.46 5.95
N ILE A 164 13.41 6.47 5.36
CA ILE A 164 13.37 6.68 3.92
C ILE A 164 14.53 5.89 3.30
N GLU A 165 14.20 4.94 2.43
CA GLU A 165 15.17 4.15 1.66
C GLU A 165 15.22 4.72 0.23
N ASP A 166 16.14 5.66 -0.02
CA ASP A 166 16.24 6.40 -1.30
C ASP A 166 16.25 5.51 -2.53
N THR A 167 16.93 4.35 -2.45
CA THR A 167 17.01 3.38 -3.54
C THR A 167 15.64 2.84 -3.93
N LEU A 168 14.73 2.62 -2.97
CA LEU A 168 13.38 2.14 -3.20
C LEU A 168 12.51 3.23 -3.84
N TRP A 169 12.58 4.45 -3.31
CA TRP A 169 11.82 5.58 -3.84
C TRP A 169 12.30 6.00 -5.23
N THR A 170 13.61 6.00 -5.47
CA THR A 170 14.18 6.25 -6.81
C THR A 170 13.74 5.20 -7.84
N ALA A 171 13.54 3.94 -7.41
CA ALA A 171 13.10 2.88 -8.29
C ALA A 171 11.69 3.11 -8.85
N LEU A 172 10.83 3.89 -8.18
CA LEU A 172 9.51 4.26 -8.72
C LEU A 172 9.63 5.01 -10.05
N GLY A 173 10.64 5.89 -10.18
CA GLY A 173 10.93 6.59 -11.42
C GLY A 173 11.54 5.73 -12.52
N ASN A 174 12.07 4.55 -12.17
CA ASN A 174 12.72 3.62 -13.08
C ASN A 174 11.83 2.38 -13.39
N GLY A 175 10.51 2.53 -13.32
CA GLY A 175 9.57 1.41 -13.58
C GLY A 175 9.63 0.29 -12.54
N GLY A 176 10.14 0.58 -11.33
CA GLY A 176 10.23 -0.39 -10.26
C GLY A 176 11.46 -1.32 -10.33
N ALA A 177 12.44 -1.00 -11.16
CA ALA A 177 13.69 -1.77 -11.22
C ALA A 177 14.52 -1.58 -9.94
N ILE A 178 14.62 -2.61 -9.12
CA ILE A 178 15.41 -2.66 -7.88
C ILE A 178 16.39 -3.83 -7.99
N GLY A 179 17.67 -3.62 -7.66
CA GLY A 179 18.73 -4.62 -7.83
C GLY A 179 18.47 -5.89 -7.03
N GLU A 180 18.36 -5.80 -5.70
CA GLU A 180 17.97 -6.92 -4.84
C GLU A 180 16.55 -6.71 -4.30
N MET A 181 15.59 -7.44 -4.87
CA MET A 181 14.19 -7.38 -4.50
C MET A 181 13.86 -8.46 -3.48
N THR A 182 13.19 -8.09 -2.40
CA THR A 182 12.58 -9.04 -1.45
C THR A 182 11.06 -8.97 -1.53
N SER A 183 10.36 -10.05 -1.14
CA SER A 183 8.89 -10.03 -1.08
C SER A 183 8.34 -8.92 -0.19
N ALA A 184 9.07 -8.57 0.88
CA ALA A 184 8.70 -7.48 1.78
C ALA A 184 8.69 -6.09 1.10
N LYS A 185 9.44 -5.91 0.01
CA LYS A 185 9.60 -4.64 -0.71
C LYS A 185 8.97 -4.67 -2.11
N VAL A 186 8.32 -5.77 -2.49
CA VAL A 186 7.77 -5.99 -3.84
C VAL A 186 6.78 -4.91 -4.27
N HIS A 187 6.07 -4.30 -3.32
CA HIS A 187 5.11 -3.22 -3.59
C HIS A 187 5.78 -2.01 -4.26
N PHE A 188 7.04 -1.68 -3.97
CA PHE A 188 7.77 -0.62 -4.68
C PHE A 188 7.93 -0.94 -6.17
N ALA A 189 8.29 -2.17 -6.52
CA ALA A 189 8.41 -2.58 -7.92
C ALA A 189 7.06 -2.55 -8.65
N VAL A 190 6.00 -3.05 -8.00
CA VAL A 190 4.64 -3.01 -8.55
C VAL A 190 4.17 -1.57 -8.72
N THR A 191 4.47 -0.68 -7.76
CA THR A 191 4.13 0.75 -7.84
C THR A 191 4.83 1.42 -9.01
N GLY A 192 6.12 1.21 -9.17
CA GLY A 192 6.88 1.78 -10.31
C GLY A 192 6.35 1.30 -11.67
N ALA A 193 6.04 0.00 -11.78
CA ALA A 193 5.41 -0.55 -12.98
C ALA A 193 4.03 0.06 -13.25
N GLU A 194 3.22 0.28 -12.22
CA GLU A 194 1.90 0.88 -12.34
C GLU A 194 1.98 2.38 -12.73
N ILE A 195 2.92 3.14 -12.15
CA ILE A 195 3.20 4.54 -12.53
C ILE A 195 3.53 4.61 -14.03
N ALA A 196 4.43 3.75 -14.50
CA ALA A 196 4.82 3.67 -15.90
C ALA A 196 3.63 3.30 -16.80
N ALA A 197 2.85 2.28 -16.42
CA ALA A 197 1.69 1.82 -17.18
C ALA A 197 0.57 2.88 -17.27
N GLN A 198 0.40 3.71 -16.24
CA GLN A 198 -0.58 4.79 -16.23
C GLN A 198 -0.06 6.09 -16.88
N GLY A 199 1.24 6.21 -17.10
CA GLY A 199 1.87 7.42 -17.63
C GLY A 199 1.79 8.61 -16.65
N CYS A 200 1.71 8.34 -15.35
CA CYS A 200 1.61 9.37 -14.32
C CYS A 200 2.94 10.08 -14.09
N TYR A 201 2.86 11.32 -13.61
CA TYR A 201 4.00 12.01 -13.00
C TYR A 201 3.94 11.89 -11.50
N VAL A 202 5.06 11.54 -10.89
CA VAL A 202 5.17 11.46 -9.43
C VAL A 202 6.32 12.35 -8.98
N SER A 203 6.06 13.22 -8.00
CA SER A 203 7.08 14.02 -7.34
C SER A 203 7.10 13.70 -5.85
N LEU A 204 8.31 13.70 -5.30
CA LEU A 204 8.57 13.38 -3.91
C LEU A 204 9.22 14.59 -3.24
N SER A 205 8.82 14.89 -2.01
CA SER A 205 9.50 15.89 -1.21
C SER A 205 9.55 15.48 0.27
N GLU A 206 10.66 15.76 0.92
CA GLU A 206 10.93 15.42 2.30
C GLU A 206 10.91 16.68 3.16
N GLY A 207 10.11 16.68 4.22
CA GLY A 207 10.13 17.66 5.29
C GLY A 207 10.82 17.10 6.55
N SER A 208 10.83 17.86 7.63
CA SER A 208 11.44 17.44 8.90
C SER A 208 10.70 16.28 9.58
N THR A 209 9.39 16.22 9.45
CA THR A 209 8.50 15.21 10.03
C THR A 209 7.41 14.77 9.05
N SER A 210 7.61 15.04 7.76
CA SER A 210 6.65 14.71 6.71
C SER A 210 7.35 14.19 5.46
N PHE A 211 6.68 13.28 4.74
CA PHE A 211 7.11 12.83 3.43
C PHE A 211 5.93 12.91 2.47
N HIS A 212 6.11 13.62 1.36
CA HIS A 212 5.04 13.97 0.42
C HIS A 212 5.23 13.21 -0.88
N VAL A 213 4.14 12.69 -1.40
CA VAL A 213 4.03 12.05 -2.71
C VAL A 213 2.91 12.73 -3.48
N ASP A 214 3.25 13.47 -4.52
CA ASP A 214 2.30 14.12 -5.40
C ASP A 214 2.20 13.34 -6.71
N VAL A 215 0.99 12.98 -7.12
CA VAL A 215 0.72 12.24 -8.35
C VAL A 215 -0.16 13.07 -9.26
N ALA A 216 0.32 13.35 -10.48
CA ALA A 216 -0.49 13.93 -11.54
C ALA A 216 -0.90 12.84 -12.54
N PHE A 217 -2.20 12.65 -12.72
CA PHE A 217 -2.77 11.76 -13.72
C PHE A 217 -2.82 12.47 -15.09
N ARG A 218 -2.70 11.69 -16.16
CA ARG A 218 -2.87 12.17 -17.53
C ARG A 218 -4.26 11.90 -18.08
#